data_178fff66129cbcb30ba6067760a10f03
#
_entry.id   178fff66129cbcb30ba6067760a10f03
#
_cell.length_a   1.000
_cell.length_b   1.000
_cell.length_c   1.000
_cell.angle_alpha   90.00
_cell.angle_beta   90.00
_cell.angle_gamma   90.00
#
_symmetry.space_group_name_H-M   'P 1'
#
loop_
_entity.id
_entity.type
_entity.pdbx_description
1 polymer ?
#
loop_
_entity_poly.entity_id
_entity_poly.type
_entity_poly.pdbx_seq_one_letter_code
_entity_poly.pdbx_strand_id
1 'polypeptide(L)'
;MKLISTSQLGQEDNTSIVAHGPSGSGKTYAISTIKEPCIILSAEAGLRSLADFDYPAVEIEHPGQLADILNWLASSKEADQYTWVCLDSISEIAEQILNVELKANKDGRKAYGEMNTKTTAIVRAFRDLKKCVYMTAKQERVKDEFTGGLVCAPDMPGQRMRQQLPYLVDHVFALQARKDSEGKVQRYFQTVGDEKFTAKNRGGRLKQFMPPNLTLINNLLKGVE
;
A
#
# COMPACT_ATOMS: atom_id res chain seq x y z
N MET A 1 -12.05 2.30 29.22
CA MET A 1 -12.12 1.07 28.41
C MET A 1 -13.29 1.23 27.43
N LYS A 2 -13.08 1.08 26.13
CA LYS A 2 -14.13 1.16 25.08
C LYS A 2 -14.47 -0.26 24.67
N LEU A 3 -15.70 -0.72 24.93
CA LEU A 3 -16.22 -1.99 24.41
C LEU A 3 -16.74 -1.73 22.98
N ILE A 4 -16.33 -2.57 22.04
CA ILE A 4 -16.77 -2.54 20.63
C ILE A 4 -17.24 -3.93 20.23
N SER A 5 -18.28 -3.99 19.38
CA SER A 5 -18.72 -5.25 18.79
C SER A 5 -17.87 -5.57 17.55
N THR A 6 -17.45 -6.81 17.39
CA THR A 6 -16.72 -7.27 16.19
C THR A 6 -17.54 -7.13 14.92
N SER A 7 -18.88 -7.23 15.02
CA SER A 7 -19.78 -6.98 13.88
C SER A 7 -19.78 -5.52 13.42
N GLN A 8 -19.59 -4.56 14.35
CA GLN A 8 -19.45 -3.14 14.01
C GLN A 8 -18.13 -2.83 13.32
N LEU A 9 -17.04 -3.51 13.72
CA LEU A 9 -15.74 -3.38 13.06
C LEU A 9 -15.74 -3.89 11.62
N GLY A 10 -16.56 -4.91 11.32
CA GLY A 10 -16.72 -5.45 9.97
C GLY A 10 -17.54 -4.58 9.02
N GLN A 11 -18.15 -3.50 9.53
CA GLN A 11 -18.95 -2.53 8.77
C GLN A 11 -18.21 -1.20 8.55
N GLU A 12 -16.95 -1.10 9.02
CA GLU A 12 -16.15 0.09 8.74
C GLU A 12 -15.90 0.20 7.22
N ASP A 13 -16.27 1.35 6.66
CA ASP A 13 -16.22 1.64 5.22
C ASP A 13 -14.79 1.85 4.68
N ASN A 14 -13.78 1.76 5.52
CA ASN A 14 -12.39 1.96 5.21
C ASN A 14 -11.62 0.64 5.09
N THR A 15 -10.67 0.60 4.20
CA THR A 15 -9.75 -0.54 4.01
C THR A 15 -8.35 -0.04 3.72
N SER A 16 -7.35 -0.77 4.16
CA SER A 16 -5.93 -0.50 3.87
C SER A 16 -5.32 -1.60 3.03
N ILE A 17 -4.83 -1.23 1.85
CA ILE A 17 -4.27 -2.15 0.85
C ILE A 17 -2.83 -1.74 0.57
N VAL A 18 -1.91 -2.69 0.61
CA VAL A 18 -0.57 -2.57 0.01
C VAL A 18 -0.50 -3.45 -1.22
N ALA A 19 -0.15 -2.88 -2.37
CA ALA A 19 0.09 -3.64 -3.59
C ALA A 19 1.56 -3.59 -3.98
N HIS A 20 2.21 -4.74 -4.06
CA HIS A 20 3.58 -4.85 -4.54
C HIS A 20 3.66 -5.52 -5.90
N GLY A 21 4.71 -5.23 -6.64
CA GLY A 21 4.93 -5.78 -7.97
C GLY A 21 6.15 -5.14 -8.62
N PRO A 22 6.71 -5.78 -9.67
CA PRO A 22 7.85 -5.23 -10.38
C PRO A 22 7.54 -3.88 -11.04
N SER A 23 8.59 -3.16 -11.45
CA SER A 23 8.42 -1.93 -12.23
C SER A 23 7.60 -2.20 -13.49
N GLY A 24 6.70 -1.28 -13.85
CA GLY A 24 5.83 -1.41 -15.03
C GLY A 24 4.69 -2.44 -14.90
N SER A 25 4.50 -3.07 -13.73
CA SER A 25 3.40 -4.03 -13.52
C SER A 25 2.02 -3.37 -13.56
N GLY A 26 1.92 -2.05 -13.32
CA GLY A 26 0.66 -1.30 -13.32
C GLY A 26 0.13 -0.95 -11.93
N LYS A 27 0.99 -0.94 -10.89
CA LYS A 27 0.60 -0.56 -9.51
C LYS A 27 -0.05 0.83 -9.46
N THR A 28 0.64 1.84 -9.99
CA THR A 28 0.14 3.21 -10.08
C THR A 28 -1.10 3.28 -10.98
N TYR A 29 -1.09 2.57 -12.13
CA TYR A 29 -2.22 2.55 -13.06
C TYR A 29 -3.50 1.97 -12.43
N ALA A 30 -3.41 1.07 -11.45
CA ALA A 30 -4.59 0.55 -10.74
C ALA A 30 -5.40 1.67 -10.05
N ILE A 31 -4.79 2.81 -9.72
CA ILE A 31 -5.49 3.98 -9.17
C ILE A 31 -6.56 4.50 -10.14
N SER A 32 -6.34 4.40 -11.45
CA SER A 32 -7.32 4.83 -12.48
C SER A 32 -8.65 4.07 -12.43
N THR A 33 -8.71 2.98 -11.69
CA THR A 33 -9.94 2.19 -11.52
C THR A 33 -10.80 2.65 -10.34
N ILE A 34 -10.33 3.62 -9.58
CA ILE A 34 -11.10 4.25 -8.49
C ILE A 34 -12.09 5.23 -9.11
N LYS A 35 -13.37 5.05 -8.81
CA LYS A 35 -14.45 5.92 -9.29
C LYS A 35 -14.83 7.01 -8.30
N GLU A 36 -14.57 6.77 -7.04
CA GLU A 36 -14.83 7.70 -5.95
C GLU A 36 -13.74 8.78 -5.88
N PRO A 37 -14.00 9.94 -5.26
CA PRO A 37 -12.98 10.98 -5.10
C PRO A 37 -11.74 10.44 -4.40
N CYS A 38 -10.58 10.59 -5.03
CA CYS A 38 -9.31 10.17 -4.45
C CYS A 38 -8.26 11.28 -4.54
N ILE A 39 -7.27 11.22 -3.65
CA ILE A 39 -6.06 12.05 -3.67
C ILE A 39 -4.83 11.15 -3.72
N ILE A 40 -3.83 11.54 -4.50
CA ILE A 40 -2.59 10.81 -4.67
C ILE A 40 -1.47 11.54 -3.93
N LEU A 41 -0.74 10.81 -3.10
CA LEU A 41 0.48 11.25 -2.43
C LEU A 41 1.65 10.57 -3.14
N SER A 42 2.42 11.33 -3.89
CA SER A 42 3.48 10.81 -4.75
C SER A 42 4.86 11.09 -4.16
N ALA A 43 5.59 10.04 -3.83
CA ALA A 43 7.00 10.10 -3.48
C ALA A 43 7.91 9.63 -4.63
N GLU A 44 7.32 9.06 -5.69
CA GLU A 44 8.01 8.63 -6.91
C GLU A 44 7.53 9.45 -8.11
N ALA A 45 8.36 9.60 -9.14
CA ALA A 45 8.00 10.29 -10.39
C ALA A 45 7.06 9.44 -11.29
N GLY A 46 6.18 8.61 -10.69
CA GLY A 46 5.37 7.59 -11.36
C GLY A 46 4.05 8.06 -11.96
N LEU A 47 3.61 9.29 -11.68
CA LEU A 47 2.28 9.79 -12.03
C LEU A 47 2.02 9.96 -13.54
N ARG A 48 3.05 9.89 -14.38
CA ARG A 48 2.88 9.96 -15.85
C ARG A 48 1.94 8.87 -16.41
N SER A 49 1.84 7.73 -15.73
CA SER A 49 0.91 6.66 -16.10
C SER A 49 -0.57 7.00 -15.88
N LEU A 50 -0.83 8.10 -15.18
CA LEU A 50 -2.16 8.64 -14.88
C LEU A 50 -2.43 9.98 -15.61
N ALA A 51 -1.58 10.38 -16.55
CA ALA A 51 -1.69 11.68 -17.23
C ALA A 51 -3.03 11.91 -17.97
N ASP A 52 -3.70 10.82 -18.37
CA ASP A 52 -5.02 10.89 -19.01
C ASP A 52 -6.17 11.03 -18.00
N PHE A 53 -5.87 11.08 -16.70
CA PHE A 53 -6.82 11.19 -15.62
C PHE A 53 -6.55 12.45 -14.80
N ASP A 54 -7.58 13.18 -14.43
CA ASP A 54 -7.47 14.42 -13.65
C ASP A 54 -7.61 14.13 -12.15
N TYR A 55 -6.53 13.62 -11.53
CA TYR A 55 -6.47 13.37 -10.10
C TYR A 55 -5.71 14.45 -9.36
N PRO A 56 -6.23 14.98 -8.23
CA PRO A 56 -5.44 15.80 -7.34
C PRO A 56 -4.27 14.99 -6.76
N ALA A 57 -3.08 15.58 -6.82
CA ALA A 57 -1.86 14.94 -6.33
C ALA A 57 -1.03 15.90 -5.48
N VAL A 58 -0.38 15.37 -4.45
CA VAL A 58 0.62 16.06 -3.62
C VAL A 58 1.96 15.36 -3.84
N GLU A 59 2.96 16.08 -4.26
CA GLU A 59 4.33 15.57 -4.33
C GLU A 59 4.98 15.62 -2.95
N ILE A 60 5.56 14.48 -2.54
CA ILE A 60 6.28 14.35 -1.28
C ILE A 60 7.77 14.45 -1.58
N GLU A 61 8.32 15.63 -1.38
CA GLU A 61 9.75 15.91 -1.56
C GLU A 61 10.58 15.47 -0.35
N HIS A 62 9.96 15.49 0.85
CA HIS A 62 10.62 15.14 2.09
C HIS A 62 9.65 14.42 3.04
N PRO A 63 10.08 13.34 3.72
CA PRO A 63 9.19 12.54 4.58
C PRO A 63 8.60 13.31 5.77
N GLY A 64 9.19 14.43 6.16
CA GLY A 64 8.65 15.32 7.19
C GLY A 64 7.30 15.92 6.85
N GLN A 65 6.96 16.09 5.55
CA GLN A 65 5.65 16.60 5.10
C GLN A 65 4.49 15.66 5.43
N LEU A 66 4.77 14.36 5.63
CA LEU A 66 3.73 13.37 5.89
C LEU A 66 2.93 13.63 7.17
N ALA A 67 3.54 14.23 8.19
CA ALA A 67 2.83 14.57 9.42
C ALA A 67 1.74 15.62 9.17
N ASP A 68 2.05 16.67 8.41
CA ASP A 68 1.11 17.74 8.06
C ASP A 68 0.03 17.21 7.11
N ILE A 69 0.41 16.40 6.12
CA ILE A 69 -0.54 15.77 5.19
C ILE A 69 -1.52 14.86 5.94
N LEU A 70 -1.03 14.01 6.86
CA LEU A 70 -1.87 13.14 7.66
C LEU A 70 -2.82 13.92 8.56
N ASN A 71 -2.33 15.01 9.19
CA ASN A 71 -3.16 15.87 10.01
C ASN A 71 -4.26 16.56 9.17
N TRP A 72 -3.91 17.06 7.99
CA TRP A 72 -4.87 17.64 7.05
C TRP A 72 -5.92 16.61 6.61
N LEU A 73 -5.51 15.39 6.22
CA LEU A 73 -6.41 14.30 5.83
C LEU A 73 -7.36 13.87 6.95
N ALA A 74 -6.93 13.98 8.21
CA ALA A 74 -7.69 13.53 9.37
C ALA A 74 -8.64 14.59 9.92
N SER A 75 -8.38 15.90 9.71
CA SER A 75 -9.06 16.97 10.43
C SER A 75 -9.61 18.11 9.56
N SER A 76 -9.21 18.21 8.29
CA SER A 76 -9.66 19.29 7.41
C SER A 76 -10.97 18.94 6.71
N LYS A 77 -11.93 19.89 6.74
CA LYS A 77 -13.17 19.80 5.95
C LYS A 77 -12.92 19.66 4.43
N GLU A 78 -11.85 20.28 3.95
CA GLU A 78 -11.47 20.21 2.56
C GLU A 78 -11.06 18.78 2.17
N ALA A 79 -10.40 18.04 3.08
CA ALA A 79 -10.01 16.66 2.88
C ALA A 79 -11.18 15.66 3.02
N ASP A 80 -12.31 16.05 3.61
CA ASP A 80 -13.48 15.17 3.80
C ASP A 80 -14.05 14.66 2.48
N GLN A 81 -13.91 15.42 1.39
CA GLN A 81 -14.36 15.01 0.06
C GLN A 81 -13.68 13.74 -0.46
N TYR A 82 -12.42 13.47 -0.06
CA TYR A 82 -11.68 12.31 -0.54
C TYR A 82 -12.05 11.07 0.26
N THR A 83 -12.54 10.05 -0.43
CA THR A 83 -12.83 8.73 0.14
C THR A 83 -11.64 7.79 0.01
N TRP A 84 -10.76 8.05 -0.96
CA TRP A 84 -9.52 7.32 -1.16
C TRP A 84 -8.28 8.18 -1.00
N VAL A 85 -7.26 7.60 -0.37
CA VAL A 85 -5.90 8.14 -0.29
C VAL A 85 -4.95 7.11 -0.91
N CYS A 86 -4.27 7.51 -1.96
CA CYS A 86 -3.31 6.66 -2.67
C CYS A 86 -1.88 7.14 -2.39
N LEU A 87 -1.00 6.26 -1.91
CA LEU A 87 0.39 6.55 -1.59
C LEU A 87 1.32 5.81 -2.56
N ASP A 88 2.04 6.53 -3.40
CA ASP A 88 2.93 5.99 -4.43
C ASP A 88 4.37 6.51 -4.25
N SER A 89 5.29 5.76 -3.56
CA SER A 89 5.14 4.46 -2.93
C SER A 89 5.60 4.49 -1.46
N ILE A 90 5.10 3.54 -0.67
CA ILE A 90 5.56 3.39 0.73
C ILE A 90 7.02 2.93 0.81
N SER A 91 7.51 2.19 -0.18
CA SER A 91 8.93 1.79 -0.26
C SER A 91 9.83 3.01 -0.38
N GLU A 92 9.50 3.95 -1.28
CA GLU A 92 10.27 5.18 -1.47
C GLU A 92 10.26 6.07 -0.22
N ILE A 93 9.11 6.21 0.42
CA ILE A 93 9.01 6.95 1.68
C ILE A 93 9.90 6.34 2.75
N ALA A 94 9.92 5.02 2.89
CA ALA A 94 10.78 4.36 3.87
C ALA A 94 12.27 4.55 3.55
N GLU A 95 12.65 4.54 2.26
CA GLU A 95 14.01 4.84 1.81
C GLU A 95 14.41 6.29 2.11
N GLN A 96 13.52 7.25 1.85
CA GLN A 96 13.74 8.66 2.19
C GLN A 96 13.92 8.86 3.69
N ILE A 97 13.11 8.21 4.53
CA ILE A 97 13.25 8.24 5.99
C ILE A 97 14.62 7.66 6.39
N LEU A 98 15.00 6.49 5.85
CA LEU A 98 16.30 5.89 6.14
C LEU A 98 17.46 6.82 5.78
N ASN A 99 17.39 7.47 4.62
CA ASN A 99 18.41 8.42 4.18
C ASN A 99 18.55 9.62 5.13
N VAL A 100 17.44 10.12 5.67
CA VAL A 100 17.45 11.19 6.69
C VAL A 100 18.11 10.68 7.97
N GLU A 101 17.73 9.48 8.43
CA GLU A 101 18.25 8.91 9.67
C GLU A 101 19.74 8.55 9.58
N LEU A 102 20.22 8.07 8.43
CA LEU A 102 21.64 7.80 8.21
C LEU A 102 22.50 9.06 8.23
N LYS A 103 21.95 10.20 7.80
CA LYS A 103 22.65 11.50 7.93
C LYS A 103 22.66 12.02 9.37
N ALA A 104 21.62 11.72 10.13
CA ALA A 104 21.47 12.19 11.51
C ALA A 104 22.22 11.31 12.54
N ASN A 105 22.42 10.04 12.25
CA ASN A 105 23.00 9.06 13.17
C ASN A 105 24.29 8.45 12.60
N LYS A 106 25.37 8.48 13.39
CA LYS A 106 26.63 7.79 13.04
C LYS A 106 26.51 6.26 13.10
N ASP A 107 25.60 5.76 13.92
CA ASP A 107 25.32 4.31 14.05
C ASP A 107 24.19 3.91 13.08
N GLY A 108 24.53 3.12 12.08
CA GLY A 108 23.57 2.60 11.10
C GLY A 108 22.46 1.76 11.73
N ARG A 109 22.74 1.01 12.81
CA ARG A 109 21.71 0.22 13.50
C ARG A 109 20.64 1.11 14.10
N LYS A 110 21.05 2.24 14.69
CA LYS A 110 20.13 3.24 15.22
C LYS A 110 19.30 3.87 14.09
N ALA A 111 19.92 4.22 12.97
CA ALA A 111 19.22 4.77 11.81
C ALA A 111 18.11 3.83 11.28
N TYR A 112 18.41 2.54 11.15
CA TYR A 112 17.40 1.53 10.77
C TYR A 112 16.31 1.36 11.85
N GLY A 113 16.64 1.46 13.13
CA GLY A 113 15.68 1.42 14.23
C GLY A 113 14.69 2.58 14.17
N GLU A 114 15.18 3.80 13.99
CA GLU A 114 14.36 5.00 13.84
C GLU A 114 13.51 4.95 12.57
N MET A 115 14.07 4.55 11.43
CA MET A 115 13.33 4.34 10.19
C MET A 115 12.17 3.37 10.40
N ASN A 116 12.41 2.20 11.01
CA ASN A 116 11.34 1.23 11.29
C ASN A 116 10.24 1.84 12.16
N THR A 117 10.59 2.58 13.19
CA THR A 117 9.65 3.23 14.11
C THR A 117 8.79 4.25 13.37
N LYS A 118 9.42 5.14 12.60
CA LYS A 118 8.74 6.21 11.84
C LYS A 118 7.85 5.64 10.73
N THR A 119 8.36 4.70 9.93
CA THR A 119 7.57 4.06 8.86
C THR A 119 6.39 3.29 9.43
N THR A 120 6.56 2.57 10.53
CA THR A 120 5.46 1.88 11.22
C THR A 120 4.38 2.86 11.69
N ALA A 121 4.77 4.00 12.26
CA ALA A 121 3.84 5.03 12.71
C ALA A 121 3.07 5.62 11.53
N ILE A 122 3.73 5.90 10.41
CA ILE A 122 3.12 6.43 9.18
C ILE A 122 2.10 5.43 8.62
N VAL A 123 2.47 4.16 8.43
CA VAL A 123 1.55 3.13 7.90
C VAL A 123 0.32 2.98 8.79
N ARG A 124 0.51 2.98 10.13
CA ARG A 124 -0.62 2.93 11.07
C ARG A 124 -1.50 4.17 10.97
N ALA A 125 -0.91 5.37 10.88
CA ALA A 125 -1.68 6.60 10.75
C ALA A 125 -2.52 6.62 9.47
N PHE A 126 -1.99 6.17 8.34
CA PHE A 126 -2.77 6.00 7.11
C PHE A 126 -3.87 4.96 7.26
N ARG A 127 -3.58 3.77 7.79
CA ARG A 127 -4.57 2.71 8.04
C ARG A 127 -5.73 3.20 8.91
N ASP A 128 -5.41 4.00 9.92
CA ASP A 128 -6.39 4.47 10.92
C ASP A 128 -7.20 5.69 10.44
N LEU A 129 -6.93 6.22 9.23
CA LEU A 129 -7.79 7.21 8.58
C LEU A 129 -9.18 6.59 8.29
N LYS A 130 -10.23 7.39 8.42
CA LYS A 130 -11.59 7.00 8.00
C LYS A 130 -11.75 7.10 6.47
N LYS A 131 -10.82 6.53 5.73
CA LYS A 131 -10.72 6.58 4.27
C LYS A 131 -10.18 5.24 3.77
N CYS A 132 -10.51 4.86 2.55
CA CYS A 132 -9.82 3.76 1.89
C CYS A 132 -8.39 4.17 1.55
N VAL A 133 -7.43 3.32 1.84
CA VAL A 133 -6.01 3.60 1.61
C VAL A 133 -5.41 2.56 0.68
N TYR A 134 -4.81 3.02 -0.40
CA TYR A 134 -4.05 2.19 -1.33
C TYR A 134 -2.59 2.64 -1.35
N MET A 135 -1.68 1.76 -0.97
CA MET A 135 -0.23 2.03 -0.98
C MET A 135 0.42 1.12 -2.02
N THR A 136 1.21 1.69 -2.90
CA THR A 136 2.09 0.89 -3.76
C THR A 136 3.40 0.59 -3.03
N ALA A 137 4.01 -0.56 -3.36
CA ALA A 137 5.33 -0.93 -2.89
C ALA A 137 6.17 -1.51 -4.04
N LYS A 138 7.47 -1.28 -4.01
CA LYS A 138 8.43 -2.01 -4.84
C LYS A 138 8.35 -3.49 -4.49
N GLN A 139 8.91 -4.36 -5.32
CA GLN A 139 8.94 -5.79 -5.06
C GLN A 139 10.36 -6.30 -5.07
N GLU A 140 10.71 -7.13 -4.10
CA GLU A 140 11.94 -7.88 -4.05
C GLU A 140 11.69 -9.39 -3.98
N ARG A 141 12.74 -10.17 -4.23
CA ARG A 141 12.76 -11.62 -4.00
C ARG A 141 13.58 -11.89 -2.75
N VAL A 142 12.95 -12.51 -1.78
CA VAL A 142 13.58 -12.88 -0.51
C VAL A 142 13.60 -14.38 -0.36
N LYS A 143 14.63 -14.89 0.31
CA LYS A 143 14.71 -16.32 0.64
C LYS A 143 13.74 -16.60 1.79
N ASP A 144 12.84 -17.54 1.60
CA ASP A 144 12.01 -18.08 2.67
C ASP A 144 12.85 -19.00 3.55
N GLU A 145 12.86 -18.73 4.85
CA GLU A 145 13.72 -19.46 5.80
C GLU A 145 13.23 -20.90 6.06
N PHE A 146 11.94 -21.18 5.83
CA PHE A 146 11.36 -22.49 6.07
C PHE A 146 11.46 -23.39 4.84
N THR A 147 11.13 -22.87 3.67
CA THR A 147 11.12 -23.67 2.43
C THR A 147 12.45 -23.61 1.69
N GLY A 148 13.29 -22.61 1.98
CA GLY A 148 14.49 -22.30 1.23
C GLY A 148 14.25 -21.72 -0.17
N GLY A 149 12.97 -21.57 -0.58
CA GLY A 149 12.56 -21.00 -1.85
C GLY A 149 12.69 -19.48 -1.90
N LEU A 150 12.48 -18.91 -3.08
CA LEU A 150 12.42 -17.45 -3.27
C LEU A 150 10.97 -16.98 -3.33
N VAL A 151 10.62 -16.08 -2.43
CA VAL A 151 9.28 -15.46 -2.35
C VAL A 151 9.37 -14.00 -2.76
N CYS A 152 8.46 -13.56 -3.62
CA CYS A 152 8.26 -12.14 -3.94
C CYS A 152 7.49 -11.46 -2.80
N ALA A 153 8.04 -10.38 -2.26
CA ALA A 153 7.48 -9.63 -1.15
C ALA A 153 7.58 -8.12 -1.40
N PRO A 154 6.82 -7.29 -0.66
CA PRO A 154 7.02 -5.85 -0.68
C PRO A 154 8.46 -5.51 -0.30
N ASP A 155 9.14 -4.73 -1.14
CA ASP A 155 10.50 -4.24 -0.86
C ASP A 155 10.44 -3.09 0.13
N MET A 156 11.10 -3.28 1.26
CA MET A 156 11.20 -2.30 2.34
C MET A 156 12.63 -2.27 2.89
N PRO A 157 13.16 -1.10 3.24
CA PRO A 157 14.47 -1.02 3.85
C PRO A 157 14.55 -1.85 5.14
N GLY A 158 15.42 -2.86 5.14
CA GLY A 158 15.67 -3.73 6.28
C GLY A 158 14.63 -4.83 6.46
N GLN A 159 15.12 -6.00 6.91
CA GLN A 159 14.34 -7.22 7.08
C GLN A 159 13.13 -7.02 8.02
N ARG A 160 13.33 -6.28 9.13
CA ARG A 160 12.27 -6.05 10.11
C ARG A 160 11.04 -5.35 9.51
N MET A 161 11.25 -4.27 8.74
CA MET A 161 10.12 -3.53 8.15
C MET A 161 9.39 -4.36 7.10
N ARG A 162 10.12 -5.10 6.28
CA ARG A 162 9.57 -6.04 5.29
C ARG A 162 8.65 -7.08 5.94
N GLN A 163 9.09 -7.71 7.01
CA GLN A 163 8.31 -8.71 7.74
C GLN A 163 7.10 -8.10 8.45
N GLN A 164 7.23 -6.86 8.94
CA GLN A 164 6.19 -6.20 9.72
C GLN A 164 5.08 -5.60 8.85
N LEU A 165 5.39 -5.06 7.67
CA LEU A 165 4.43 -4.35 6.81
C LEU A 165 3.12 -5.13 6.56
N PRO A 166 3.14 -6.45 6.25
CA PRO A 166 1.91 -7.22 6.05
C PRO A 166 0.98 -7.29 7.27
N TYR A 167 1.52 -7.13 8.48
CA TYR A 167 0.72 -7.12 9.72
C TYR A 167 0.06 -5.79 10.01
N LEU A 168 0.58 -4.70 9.42
CA LEU A 168 0.10 -3.34 9.69
C LEU A 168 -1.15 -2.97 8.89
N VAL A 169 -1.43 -3.65 7.77
CA VAL A 169 -2.52 -3.35 6.84
C VAL A 169 -3.53 -4.49 6.76
N ASP A 170 -4.69 -4.25 6.16
CA ASP A 170 -5.73 -5.27 6.03
C ASP A 170 -5.42 -6.23 4.88
N HIS A 171 -4.94 -5.71 3.77
CA HIS A 171 -4.69 -6.49 2.57
C HIS A 171 -3.29 -6.23 2.02
N VAL A 172 -2.68 -7.29 1.51
CA VAL A 172 -1.43 -7.23 0.73
C VAL A 172 -1.68 -7.97 -0.57
N PHE A 173 -1.48 -7.31 -1.70
CA PHE A 173 -1.69 -7.89 -3.02
C PHE A 173 -0.40 -7.93 -3.82
N ALA A 174 -0.14 -9.05 -4.49
CA ALA A 174 0.93 -9.15 -5.47
C ALA A 174 0.36 -8.86 -6.86
N LEU A 175 0.78 -7.76 -7.47
CA LEU A 175 0.36 -7.42 -8.84
C LEU A 175 1.21 -8.16 -9.86
N GLN A 176 0.57 -9.02 -10.61
CA GLN A 176 1.21 -9.87 -11.60
C GLN A 176 0.71 -9.54 -13.01
N ALA A 177 1.57 -9.78 -13.99
CA ALA A 177 1.23 -9.73 -15.41
C ALA A 177 1.59 -11.08 -16.04
N ARG A 178 0.64 -11.69 -16.74
CA ARG A 178 0.84 -12.94 -17.49
C ARG A 178 0.33 -12.78 -18.90
N LYS A 179 0.95 -13.48 -19.85
CA LYS A 179 0.40 -13.60 -21.20
C LYS A 179 -0.65 -14.71 -21.20
N ASP A 180 -1.81 -14.42 -21.80
CA ASP A 180 -2.82 -15.44 -22.09
C ASP A 180 -2.41 -16.29 -23.30
N SER A 181 -3.26 -17.22 -23.70
CA SER A 181 -3.04 -18.12 -24.87
C SER A 181 -2.88 -17.38 -26.20
N GLU A 182 -3.35 -16.15 -26.28
CA GLU A 182 -3.27 -15.30 -27.47
C GLU A 182 -2.05 -14.34 -27.41
N GLY A 183 -1.23 -14.42 -26.36
CA GLY A 183 -0.07 -13.57 -26.14
C GLY A 183 -0.39 -12.19 -25.55
N LYS A 184 -1.66 -11.91 -25.24
CA LYS A 184 -2.10 -10.66 -24.63
C LYS A 184 -1.72 -10.62 -23.16
N VAL A 185 -1.19 -9.50 -22.69
CA VAL A 185 -0.82 -9.31 -21.27
C VAL A 185 -2.08 -9.07 -20.45
N GLN A 186 -2.37 -10.00 -19.55
CA GLN A 186 -3.42 -9.87 -18.54
C GLN A 186 -2.76 -9.53 -17.20
N ARG A 187 -3.33 -8.56 -16.47
CA ARG A 187 -2.89 -8.16 -15.14
C ARG A 187 -3.91 -8.58 -14.09
N TYR A 188 -3.42 -9.02 -12.94
CA TYR A 188 -4.28 -9.42 -11.83
C TYR A 188 -3.58 -9.20 -10.50
N PHE A 189 -4.37 -8.93 -9.47
CA PHE A 189 -3.92 -9.02 -8.09
C PHE A 189 -4.05 -10.45 -7.59
N GLN A 190 -2.96 -11.01 -7.09
CA GLN A 190 -3.02 -12.18 -6.23
C GLN A 190 -3.27 -11.69 -4.79
N THR A 191 -4.38 -12.12 -4.21
CA THR A 191 -4.88 -11.66 -2.91
C THR A 191 -4.59 -12.67 -1.79
N VAL A 192 -4.27 -13.90 -2.14
CA VAL A 192 -3.90 -14.98 -1.21
C VAL A 192 -2.47 -15.40 -1.48
N GLY A 193 -1.64 -15.42 -0.43
CA GLY A 193 -0.24 -15.81 -0.53
C GLY A 193 -0.05 -17.28 -0.90
N ASP A 194 1.07 -17.57 -1.54
CA ASP A 194 1.55 -18.91 -1.86
C ASP A 194 3.06 -19.00 -1.67
N GLU A 195 3.69 -20.07 -2.16
CA GLU A 195 5.14 -20.30 -2.07
C GLU A 195 5.99 -19.29 -2.86
N LYS A 196 5.35 -18.48 -3.75
CA LYS A 196 6.04 -17.54 -4.64
C LYS A 196 5.76 -16.08 -4.32
N PHE A 197 4.62 -15.78 -3.69
CA PHE A 197 4.18 -14.40 -3.47
C PHE A 197 3.60 -14.21 -2.07
N THR A 198 4.11 -13.19 -1.38
CA THR A 198 3.48 -12.67 -0.17
C THR A 198 2.19 -11.95 -0.55
N ALA A 199 1.06 -12.46 -0.09
CA ALA A 199 -0.23 -11.80 -0.22
C ALA A 199 -1.11 -12.12 0.99
N LYS A 200 -2.09 -11.27 1.25
CA LYS A 200 -2.98 -11.38 2.41
C LYS A 200 -4.33 -10.74 2.08
N ASN A 201 -5.40 -11.46 2.42
CA ASN A 201 -6.78 -10.99 2.32
C ASN A 201 -7.46 -11.20 3.68
N ARG A 202 -7.58 -10.11 4.47
CA ARG A 202 -8.29 -10.15 5.74
C ARG A 202 -9.80 -10.30 5.48
N GLY A 203 -10.43 -11.27 6.16
CA GLY A 203 -11.86 -11.55 6.02
C GLY A 203 -12.23 -12.50 4.88
N GLY A 204 -11.29 -12.87 3.98
CA GLY A 204 -11.48 -13.95 2.99
C GLY A 204 -12.55 -13.70 1.91
N ARG A 205 -12.99 -12.44 1.73
CA ARG A 205 -14.08 -12.09 0.78
C ARG A 205 -13.65 -12.04 -0.68
N LEU A 206 -12.35 -11.95 -0.96
CA LEU A 206 -11.81 -11.86 -2.32
C LEU A 206 -11.39 -13.24 -2.83
N LYS A 207 -11.56 -13.48 -4.13
CA LYS A 207 -10.99 -14.65 -4.82
C LYS A 207 -9.46 -14.51 -4.84
N GLN A 208 -8.74 -15.63 -4.94
CA GLN A 208 -7.28 -15.66 -4.98
C GLN A 208 -6.68 -14.73 -6.06
N PHE A 209 -7.33 -14.66 -7.22
CA PHE A 209 -6.94 -13.78 -8.31
C PHE A 209 -8.10 -12.84 -8.63
N MET A 210 -7.81 -11.54 -8.63
CA MET A 210 -8.78 -10.48 -8.90
C MET A 210 -8.27 -9.57 -10.01
N PRO A 211 -9.16 -9.01 -10.85
CA PRO A 211 -8.74 -7.92 -11.72
C PRO A 211 -8.18 -6.76 -10.87
N PRO A 212 -7.18 -6.00 -11.36
CA PRO A 212 -6.62 -4.88 -10.61
C PRO A 212 -7.55 -3.66 -10.69
N ASN A 213 -8.75 -3.82 -10.14
CA ASN A 213 -9.81 -2.83 -10.09
C ASN A 213 -10.15 -2.53 -8.62
N LEU A 214 -9.71 -1.37 -8.13
CA LEU A 214 -9.83 -0.99 -6.72
C LEU A 214 -11.28 -0.71 -6.32
N THR A 215 -12.10 -0.11 -7.18
CA THR A 215 -13.54 0.05 -6.90
C THR A 215 -14.25 -1.29 -6.77
N LEU A 216 -14.02 -2.23 -7.68
CA LEU A 216 -14.59 -3.57 -7.59
C LEU A 216 -14.18 -4.27 -6.29
N ILE A 217 -12.88 -4.22 -5.96
CA ILE A 217 -12.34 -4.84 -4.74
C ILE A 217 -13.00 -4.23 -3.50
N ASN A 218 -13.09 -2.90 -3.42
CA ASN A 218 -13.71 -2.20 -2.30
C ASN A 218 -15.19 -2.59 -2.14
N ASN A 219 -15.95 -2.67 -3.24
CA ASN A 219 -17.34 -3.08 -3.20
C ASN A 219 -17.50 -4.52 -2.66
N LEU A 220 -16.68 -5.45 -3.13
CA LEU A 220 -16.69 -6.83 -2.62
C LEU A 220 -16.32 -6.92 -1.13
N LEU A 221 -15.35 -6.10 -0.67
CA LEU A 221 -14.98 -6.05 0.73
C LEU A 221 -16.12 -5.49 1.60
N LYS A 222 -16.90 -4.55 1.09
CA LYS A 222 -18.10 -4.00 1.76
C LYS A 222 -19.32 -4.91 1.65
N GLY A 223 -19.29 -5.93 0.79
CA GLY A 223 -20.43 -6.82 0.52
C GLY A 223 -21.50 -6.15 -0.35
N VAL A 224 -21.10 -5.16 -1.17
CA VAL A 224 -21.95 -4.52 -2.19
C VAL A 224 -21.66 -5.23 -3.50
N GLU A 225 -22.71 -5.79 -4.15
CA GLU A 225 -22.63 -6.43 -5.47
C GLU A 225 -22.58 -5.40 -6.62
#